data_f782a4755f78f3854e2ba4c2586d0152
#
_entry.id   f782a4755f78f3854e2ba4c2586d0152
#
_cell.length_a   1.000
_cell.length_b   1.000
_cell.length_c   1.000
_cell.angle_alpha   90.00
_cell.angle_beta   90.00
_cell.angle_gamma   90.00
#
_symmetry.space_group_name_H-M   'P 1'
#
loop_
_entity.id
_entity.type
_entity.pdbx_description
1 polymer ?
#
loop_
_entity_poly.entity_id
_entity_poly.type
_entity_poly.pdbx_seq_one_letter_code
_entity_poly.pdbx_strand_id
1 'polypeptide(L)'
;VGRLPLKFQPGERWHYSIAVDITGLVVQRLSGQRFDRYLKEHIFEPLGMTDTFFEVPTEKRDRSLPNHFIDPKTGKLADTINAPEPFNYRDKVAMIDFLDVSFFSGGGGLVSTASDYARFAEMLRRGGELDGRRILGTKTVAFMTKNHLNSETVVDIAGETPEAFRSQQHLNNLVRPDNFGNQSASAIGRVGFGFGLGFGVVTDSAAIG
;
A
#
# COMPACT_ATOMS: atom_id res chain seq x y z
N VAL A 1 7.27 -4.10 18.28
CA VAL A 1 7.35 -2.74 17.66
C VAL A 1 7.25 -1.67 18.73
N GLY A 2 6.23 -1.66 19.61
CA GLY A 2 6.03 -0.59 20.60
C GLY A 2 7.15 -0.38 21.63
N ARG A 3 8.18 -1.22 21.65
CA ARG A 3 9.37 -1.06 22.51
C ARG A 3 10.60 -0.55 21.74
N LEU A 4 10.48 -0.39 20.44
CA LEU A 4 11.57 0.16 19.62
C LEU A 4 11.63 1.67 19.79
N PRO A 5 12.84 2.26 19.82
CA PRO A 5 13.00 3.70 19.87
C PRO A 5 12.45 4.33 18.57
N LEU A 6 11.95 5.54 18.67
CA LEU A 6 11.57 6.32 17.51
C LEU A 6 12.84 6.69 16.71
N LYS A 7 12.76 6.69 15.42
CA LYS A 7 13.84 7.09 14.52
C LYS A 7 14.06 8.62 14.54
N PHE A 8 12.99 9.38 14.75
CA PHE A 8 12.95 10.83 14.88
C PHE A 8 11.69 11.23 15.66
N GLN A 9 11.53 12.48 16.03
CA GLN A 9 10.36 12.94 16.77
C GLN A 9 9.10 12.94 15.86
N PRO A 10 7.93 12.61 16.42
CA PRO A 10 6.68 12.70 15.68
C PRO A 10 6.46 14.12 15.12
N GLY A 11 6.10 14.19 13.84
CA GLY A 11 5.85 15.43 13.12
C GLY A 11 7.07 16.05 12.40
N GLU A 12 8.29 15.59 12.68
CA GLU A 12 9.49 16.12 12.02
C GLU A 12 9.64 15.62 10.58
N ARG A 13 9.25 14.37 10.32
CA ARG A 13 9.50 13.72 9.02
C ARG A 13 8.33 12.85 8.61
N TRP A 14 8.14 12.73 7.33
CA TRP A 14 7.36 11.67 6.73
C TRP A 14 8.29 10.50 6.37
N HIS A 15 7.95 9.31 6.82
CA HIS A 15 8.75 8.12 6.59
C HIS A 15 7.85 6.94 6.20
N TYR A 16 8.17 6.29 5.09
CA TYR A 16 7.48 5.07 4.68
C TYR A 16 7.81 3.95 5.67
N SER A 17 6.80 3.41 6.32
CA SER A 17 6.98 2.45 7.42
C SER A 17 5.79 1.50 7.56
N ILE A 18 5.81 0.69 8.62
CA ILE A 18 4.69 -0.18 9.04
C ILE A 18 3.52 0.59 9.71
N ALA A 19 3.43 1.89 9.54
CA ALA A 19 2.41 2.72 10.21
C ALA A 19 0.98 2.28 9.85
N VAL A 20 0.76 1.80 8.62
CA VAL A 20 -0.56 1.32 8.18
C VAL A 20 -0.94 0.00 8.86
N ASP A 21 0.03 -0.88 9.15
CA ASP A 21 -0.19 -2.09 9.95
C ASP A 21 -0.61 -1.74 11.38
N ILE A 22 0.06 -0.75 11.97
CA ILE A 22 -0.28 -0.24 13.31
C ILE A 22 -1.68 0.39 13.28
N THR A 23 -2.05 1.10 12.21
CA THR A 23 -3.40 1.64 12.04
C THR A 23 -4.44 0.53 12.00
N GLY A 24 -4.18 -0.60 11.34
CA GLY A 24 -5.04 -1.79 11.38
C GLY A 24 -5.27 -2.30 12.81
N LEU A 25 -4.22 -2.36 13.62
CA LEU A 25 -4.33 -2.72 15.04
C LEU A 25 -5.15 -1.70 15.86
N VAL A 26 -5.01 -0.41 15.54
CA VAL A 26 -5.82 0.64 16.19
C VAL A 26 -7.30 0.47 15.85
N VAL A 27 -7.63 0.23 14.58
CA VAL A 27 -9.01 -0.07 14.15
C VAL A 27 -9.57 -1.26 14.91
N GLN A 28 -8.80 -2.37 15.00
CA GLN A 28 -9.21 -3.55 15.75
C GLN A 28 -9.47 -3.25 17.23
N ARG A 29 -8.63 -2.44 17.86
CA ARG A 29 -8.78 -2.06 19.28
C ARG A 29 -9.98 -1.17 19.52
N LEU A 30 -10.22 -0.19 18.68
CA LEU A 30 -11.32 0.76 18.82
C LEU A 30 -12.68 0.14 18.50
N SER A 31 -12.73 -0.73 17.48
CA SER A 31 -13.97 -1.39 17.06
C SER A 31 -14.37 -2.58 17.94
N GLY A 32 -13.41 -3.18 18.63
CA GLY A 32 -13.59 -4.46 19.32
C GLY A 32 -13.76 -5.66 18.37
N GLN A 33 -13.60 -5.44 17.06
CA GLN A 33 -13.70 -6.45 16.02
C GLN A 33 -12.32 -6.84 15.50
N ARG A 34 -12.16 -8.07 15.04
CA ARG A 34 -10.99 -8.49 14.28
C ARG A 34 -10.90 -7.69 12.98
N PHE A 35 -9.71 -7.28 12.57
CA PHE A 35 -9.52 -6.31 11.48
C PHE A 35 -10.09 -6.79 10.13
N ASP A 36 -9.91 -8.07 9.81
CA ASP A 36 -10.48 -8.68 8.59
C ASP A 36 -12.02 -8.62 8.57
N ARG A 37 -12.67 -8.88 9.70
CA ARG A 37 -14.13 -8.80 9.84
C ARG A 37 -14.61 -7.36 9.71
N TYR A 38 -13.90 -6.43 10.38
CA TYR A 38 -14.23 -5.02 10.29
C TYR A 38 -14.23 -4.52 8.85
N LEU A 39 -13.16 -4.80 8.09
CA LEU A 39 -13.09 -4.38 6.68
C LEU A 39 -14.15 -5.06 5.83
N LYS A 40 -14.40 -6.36 6.06
CA LYS A 40 -15.42 -7.11 5.34
C LYS A 40 -16.80 -6.48 5.53
N GLU A 41 -17.22 -6.27 6.77
CA GLU A 41 -18.57 -5.79 7.11
C GLU A 41 -18.79 -4.32 6.74
N HIS A 42 -17.75 -3.47 6.88
CA HIS A 42 -17.90 -2.03 6.71
C HIS A 42 -17.47 -1.50 5.36
N ILE A 43 -16.69 -2.27 4.58
CA ILE A 43 -16.17 -1.83 3.29
C ILE A 43 -16.49 -2.83 2.18
N PHE A 44 -16.06 -4.09 2.31
CA PHE A 44 -16.11 -5.02 1.17
C PHE A 44 -17.54 -5.42 0.83
N GLU A 45 -18.33 -5.86 1.79
CA GLU A 45 -19.72 -6.25 1.57
C GLU A 45 -20.60 -5.08 1.09
N PRO A 46 -20.57 -3.89 1.73
CA PRO A 46 -21.34 -2.75 1.26
C PRO A 46 -20.98 -2.30 -0.16
N LEU A 47 -19.72 -2.46 -0.56
CA LEU A 47 -19.25 -2.12 -1.91
C LEU A 47 -19.38 -3.28 -2.91
N GLY A 48 -19.83 -4.46 -2.49
CA GLY A 48 -19.91 -5.64 -3.36
C GLY A 48 -18.53 -6.14 -3.84
N MET A 49 -17.50 -5.96 -3.03
CA MET A 49 -16.13 -6.43 -3.29
C MET A 49 -16.01 -7.90 -2.88
N THR A 50 -16.51 -8.79 -3.72
CA THR A 50 -16.68 -10.22 -3.38
C THR A 50 -15.42 -11.05 -3.53
N ASP A 51 -14.38 -10.48 -4.13
CA ASP A 51 -13.08 -11.11 -4.37
C ASP A 51 -11.93 -10.34 -3.69
N THR A 52 -12.23 -9.76 -2.50
CA THR A 52 -11.24 -9.05 -1.69
C THR A 52 -11.15 -9.69 -0.30
N PHE A 53 -9.96 -10.20 0.05
CA PHE A 53 -9.74 -10.97 1.28
C PHE A 53 -8.36 -10.73 1.86
N PHE A 54 -8.18 -11.02 3.15
CA PHE A 54 -6.88 -11.29 3.72
C PHE A 54 -6.42 -12.72 3.44
N GLU A 55 -7.31 -13.69 3.58
CA GLU A 55 -7.07 -15.08 3.25
C GLU A 55 -7.95 -15.50 2.09
N VAL A 56 -7.33 -16.09 1.06
CA VAL A 56 -8.06 -16.54 -0.13
C VAL A 56 -8.89 -17.77 0.22
N PRO A 57 -10.22 -17.73 0.06
CA PRO A 57 -11.10 -18.88 0.30
C PRO A 57 -10.67 -20.08 -0.54
N THR A 58 -10.81 -21.27 0.02
CA THR A 58 -10.35 -22.52 -0.64
C THR A 58 -10.91 -22.68 -2.04
N GLU A 59 -12.18 -22.34 -2.24
CA GLU A 59 -12.87 -22.43 -3.53
C GLU A 59 -12.44 -21.38 -4.57
N LYS A 60 -11.56 -20.43 -4.17
CA LYS A 60 -11.05 -19.37 -5.06
C LYS A 60 -9.54 -19.45 -5.28
N ARG A 61 -8.87 -20.44 -4.67
CA ARG A 61 -7.41 -20.55 -4.71
C ARG A 61 -6.83 -20.80 -6.10
N ASP A 62 -7.58 -21.46 -6.94
CA ASP A 62 -7.23 -21.71 -8.36
C ASP A 62 -7.16 -20.43 -9.20
N ARG A 63 -7.82 -19.36 -8.75
CA ARG A 63 -7.79 -18.02 -9.36
C ARG A 63 -6.68 -17.13 -8.81
N SER A 64 -6.01 -17.54 -7.73
CA SER A 64 -4.95 -16.75 -7.11
C SER A 64 -3.67 -16.85 -7.94
N LEU A 65 -3.24 -15.71 -8.46
CA LEU A 65 -2.00 -15.63 -9.24
C LEU A 65 -0.81 -15.41 -8.33
N PRO A 66 0.34 -16.03 -8.59
CA PRO A 66 1.57 -15.74 -7.87
C PRO A 66 2.06 -14.33 -8.20
N ASN A 67 2.80 -13.73 -7.28
CA ASN A 67 3.56 -12.53 -7.58
C ASN A 67 4.67 -12.83 -8.60
N HIS A 68 4.97 -11.85 -9.45
CA HIS A 68 5.98 -11.98 -10.48
C HIS A 68 7.05 -10.89 -10.33
N PHE A 69 8.24 -11.18 -10.82
CA PHE A 69 9.34 -10.24 -10.87
C PHE A 69 10.11 -10.42 -12.18
N ILE A 70 10.93 -9.44 -12.55
CA ILE A 70 11.88 -9.59 -13.64
C ILE A 70 13.15 -10.20 -13.07
N ASP A 71 13.51 -11.39 -13.50
CA ASP A 71 14.77 -12.02 -13.14
C ASP A 71 15.94 -11.18 -13.69
N PRO A 72 16.79 -10.60 -12.83
CA PRO A 72 17.87 -9.73 -13.27
C PRO A 72 18.94 -10.43 -14.10
N LYS A 73 19.02 -11.75 -14.05
CA LYS A 73 20.00 -12.53 -14.83
C LYS A 73 19.52 -12.81 -16.25
N THR A 74 18.25 -13.05 -16.40
CA THR A 74 17.67 -13.47 -17.68
C THR A 74 16.87 -12.37 -18.37
N GLY A 75 16.47 -11.32 -17.65
CA GLY A 75 15.56 -10.28 -18.11
C GLY A 75 14.14 -10.76 -18.37
N LYS A 76 13.80 -11.98 -17.97
CA LYS A 76 12.47 -12.58 -18.19
C LYS A 76 11.59 -12.48 -16.96
N LEU A 77 10.27 -12.48 -17.19
CA LEU A 77 9.29 -12.57 -16.14
C LEU A 77 9.37 -13.96 -15.48
N ALA A 78 9.45 -13.99 -14.15
CA ALA A 78 9.45 -15.20 -13.33
C ALA A 78 8.49 -15.04 -12.16
N ASP A 79 7.92 -16.14 -11.67
CA ASP A 79 7.09 -16.11 -10.47
C ASP A 79 7.96 -16.21 -9.19
N THR A 80 7.43 -15.68 -8.08
CA THR A 80 8.15 -15.68 -6.79
C THR A 80 8.11 -17.04 -6.08
N ILE A 81 7.25 -17.97 -6.51
CA ILE A 81 7.10 -19.28 -5.89
C ILE A 81 8.27 -20.18 -6.25
N ASN A 82 8.68 -20.15 -7.54
CA ASN A 82 9.73 -20.98 -8.10
C ASN A 82 11.05 -20.24 -8.31
N ALA A 83 11.14 -19.02 -7.78
CA ALA A 83 12.32 -18.19 -7.94
C ALA A 83 13.53 -18.79 -7.23
N PRO A 84 14.74 -18.75 -7.84
CA PRO A 84 15.97 -19.06 -7.13
C PRO A 84 16.28 -18.01 -6.07
N GLU A 85 17.08 -18.40 -5.07
CA GLU A 85 17.63 -17.46 -4.09
C GLU A 85 18.39 -16.29 -4.76
N PRO A 86 18.29 -15.06 -4.29
CA PRO A 86 17.57 -14.58 -3.10
C PRO A 86 16.10 -14.19 -3.36
N PHE A 87 15.56 -14.50 -4.52
CA PHE A 87 14.22 -14.09 -4.96
C PHE A 87 13.12 -15.05 -4.52
N ASN A 88 13.48 -16.18 -3.92
CA ASN A 88 12.52 -17.07 -3.25
C ASN A 88 12.14 -16.48 -1.88
N TYR A 89 11.04 -15.78 -1.87
CA TYR A 89 10.51 -15.16 -0.63
C TYR A 89 9.80 -16.16 0.28
N ARG A 90 9.62 -17.41 -0.13
CA ARG A 90 8.86 -18.40 0.63
C ARG A 90 9.47 -18.71 2.00
N ASP A 91 10.79 -18.61 2.13
CA ASP A 91 11.51 -19.07 3.32
C ASP A 91 12.18 -17.95 4.14
N LYS A 92 12.21 -16.71 3.69
CA LYS A 92 13.11 -15.70 4.28
C LYS A 92 12.48 -14.42 4.81
N VAL A 93 11.32 -14.06 4.41
CA VAL A 93 10.58 -12.94 4.97
C VAL A 93 9.21 -13.46 5.29
N ALA A 94 8.63 -13.03 6.40
CA ALA A 94 7.23 -13.24 6.70
C ALA A 94 6.38 -12.53 5.61
N MET A 95 6.49 -13.00 4.38
CA MET A 95 5.52 -12.69 3.36
C MET A 95 4.21 -13.29 3.82
N ILE A 96 3.18 -12.50 3.75
CA ILE A 96 1.84 -12.92 4.10
C ILE A 96 1.52 -14.10 3.20
N ASP A 97 1.39 -15.28 3.81
CA ASP A 97 0.81 -16.43 3.11
C ASP A 97 -0.69 -16.17 3.02
N PHE A 98 -1.13 -15.72 1.86
CA PHE A 98 -2.55 -15.46 1.61
C PHE A 98 -3.43 -16.72 1.60
N LEU A 99 -2.84 -17.89 1.81
CA LEU A 99 -3.56 -19.16 1.91
C LEU A 99 -3.68 -19.66 3.37
N ASP A 100 -2.87 -19.09 4.29
CA ASP A 100 -2.89 -19.38 5.73
C ASP A 100 -2.42 -18.13 6.49
N VAL A 101 -3.35 -17.23 6.79
CA VAL A 101 -3.06 -15.90 7.30
C VAL A 101 -3.03 -15.87 8.81
N SER A 102 -1.86 -15.64 9.37
CA SER A 102 -1.66 -15.46 10.82
C SER A 102 -1.74 -14.00 11.28
N PHE A 103 -1.58 -13.04 10.36
CA PHE A 103 -1.60 -11.60 10.65
C PHE A 103 -2.31 -10.80 9.56
N PHE A 104 -3.32 -10.03 9.95
CA PHE A 104 -4.08 -9.15 9.04
C PHE A 104 -3.36 -7.81 8.86
N SER A 105 -2.40 -7.80 7.95
CA SER A 105 -1.59 -6.60 7.68
C SER A 105 -2.42 -5.50 7.02
N GLY A 106 -2.43 -4.32 7.64
CA GLY A 106 -3.05 -3.13 7.04
C GLY A 106 -2.20 -2.54 5.90
N GLY A 107 -0.91 -2.87 5.86
CA GLY A 107 0.04 -2.32 4.89
C GLY A 107 0.14 -3.08 3.56
N GLY A 108 -0.31 -4.36 3.53
CA GLY A 108 -0.15 -5.18 2.32
C GLY A 108 -0.84 -6.54 2.38
N GLY A 109 -1.78 -6.72 3.31
CA GLY A 109 -2.39 -8.01 3.62
C GLY A 109 -3.57 -8.43 2.74
N LEU A 110 -3.95 -7.66 1.73
CA LEU A 110 -5.15 -7.95 0.94
C LEU A 110 -4.79 -8.56 -0.42
N VAL A 111 -5.55 -9.58 -0.80
CA VAL A 111 -5.70 -10.04 -2.18
C VAL A 111 -7.01 -9.49 -2.72
N SER A 112 -7.01 -9.03 -3.96
CA SER A 112 -8.18 -8.43 -4.59
C SER A 112 -8.16 -8.63 -6.11
N THR A 113 -9.21 -8.16 -6.76
CA THR A 113 -9.30 -8.07 -8.22
C THR A 113 -9.31 -6.61 -8.68
N ALA A 114 -8.96 -6.38 -9.93
CA ALA A 114 -9.07 -5.05 -10.54
C ALA A 114 -10.50 -4.50 -10.47
N SER A 115 -11.50 -5.37 -10.62
CA SER A 115 -12.92 -5.01 -10.53
C SER A 115 -13.29 -4.52 -9.13
N ASP A 116 -12.93 -5.26 -8.08
CA ASP A 116 -13.23 -4.89 -6.71
C ASP A 116 -12.48 -3.60 -6.31
N TYR A 117 -11.21 -3.49 -6.68
CA TYR A 117 -10.43 -2.28 -6.41
C TYR A 117 -11.01 -1.06 -7.15
N ALA A 118 -11.50 -1.23 -8.38
CA ALA A 118 -12.18 -0.17 -9.12
C ALA A 118 -13.46 0.30 -8.40
N ARG A 119 -14.22 -0.58 -7.76
CA ARG A 119 -15.40 -0.20 -6.95
C ARG A 119 -15.00 0.65 -5.76
N PHE A 120 -13.92 0.28 -5.06
CA PHE A 120 -13.39 1.09 -3.95
C PHE A 120 -12.92 2.48 -4.44
N ALA A 121 -12.17 2.52 -5.53
CA ALA A 121 -11.70 3.78 -6.11
C ALA A 121 -12.87 4.67 -6.58
N GLU A 122 -13.89 4.08 -7.20
CA GLU A 122 -15.09 4.79 -7.64
C GLU A 122 -15.91 5.33 -6.47
N MET A 123 -16.03 4.58 -5.37
CA MET A 123 -16.65 5.05 -4.12
C MET A 123 -15.95 6.33 -3.63
N LEU A 124 -14.63 6.34 -3.60
CA LEU A 124 -13.85 7.53 -3.21
C LEU A 124 -14.06 8.69 -4.18
N ARG A 125 -13.99 8.43 -5.51
CA ARG A 125 -14.22 9.43 -6.56
C ARG A 125 -15.59 10.09 -6.45
N ARG A 126 -16.61 9.34 -6.02
CA ARG A 126 -17.97 9.84 -5.75
C ARG A 126 -18.14 10.48 -4.38
N GLY A 127 -17.07 10.78 -3.67
CA GLY A 127 -17.13 11.43 -2.37
C GLY A 127 -17.66 10.54 -1.26
N GLY A 128 -17.35 9.24 -1.31
CA GLY A 128 -17.59 8.27 -0.25
C GLY A 128 -18.85 7.42 -0.41
N GLU A 129 -19.44 7.37 -1.61
CA GLU A 129 -20.67 6.62 -1.88
C GLU A 129 -20.59 5.86 -3.20
N LEU A 130 -21.10 4.63 -3.23
CA LEU A 130 -21.30 3.83 -4.44
C LEU A 130 -22.60 3.03 -4.34
N ASP A 131 -23.38 2.99 -5.43
CA ASP A 131 -24.62 2.22 -5.56
C ASP A 131 -25.60 2.44 -4.39
N GLY A 132 -25.73 3.69 -3.93
CA GLY A 132 -26.56 4.07 -2.80
C GLY A 132 -26.03 3.66 -1.42
N ARG A 133 -24.81 3.10 -1.34
CA ARG A 133 -24.12 2.75 -0.10
C ARG A 133 -23.08 3.80 0.24
N ARG A 134 -23.29 4.51 1.35
CA ARG A 134 -22.33 5.49 1.85
C ARG A 134 -21.39 4.85 2.85
N ILE A 135 -20.10 4.87 2.51
CA ILE A 135 -19.00 4.37 3.35
C ILE A 135 -18.38 5.53 4.14
N LEU A 136 -18.17 6.66 3.47
CA LEU A 136 -17.53 7.84 4.07
C LEU A 136 -18.36 9.11 3.79
N GLY A 137 -18.28 10.06 4.69
CA GLY A 137 -18.83 11.41 4.43
C GLY A 137 -18.01 12.14 3.36
N THR A 138 -18.67 12.94 2.53
CA THR A 138 -18.01 13.72 1.46
C THR A 138 -16.89 14.63 1.99
N LYS A 139 -17.10 15.26 3.16
CA LYS A 139 -16.08 16.09 3.81
C LYS A 139 -14.89 15.26 4.30
N THR A 140 -15.12 14.01 4.73
CA THR A 140 -14.07 13.09 5.14
C THR A 140 -13.19 12.72 3.94
N VAL A 141 -13.79 12.36 2.80
CA VAL A 141 -13.04 12.07 1.57
C VAL A 141 -12.24 13.29 1.14
N ALA A 142 -12.88 14.47 1.11
CA ALA A 142 -12.21 15.72 0.75
C ALA A 142 -11.05 16.06 1.70
N PHE A 143 -11.15 15.72 2.98
CA PHE A 143 -10.07 15.87 3.94
C PHE A 143 -8.96 14.85 3.69
N MET A 144 -9.30 13.58 3.50
CA MET A 144 -8.33 12.50 3.26
C MET A 144 -7.48 12.74 2.01
N THR A 145 -8.06 13.33 0.98
CA THR A 145 -7.39 13.58 -0.32
C THR A 145 -6.65 14.92 -0.39
N LYS A 146 -6.59 15.68 0.69
CA LYS A 146 -5.72 16.88 0.77
C LYS A 146 -4.28 16.48 1.05
N ASN A 147 -3.35 17.31 0.61
CA ASN A 147 -1.97 17.21 1.06
C ASN A 147 -1.88 17.56 2.55
N HIS A 148 -1.36 16.64 3.35
CA HIS A 148 -1.12 16.81 4.77
C HIS A 148 0.36 17.03 5.11
N LEU A 149 1.25 16.97 4.13
CA LEU A 149 2.64 17.34 4.30
C LEU A 149 2.77 18.86 4.21
N ASN A 150 3.42 19.47 5.18
CA ASN A 150 3.79 20.88 5.08
C ASN A 150 5.05 21.04 4.21
N SER A 151 5.37 22.27 3.81
CA SER A 151 6.53 22.58 2.97
C SER A 151 7.88 22.29 3.64
N GLU A 152 7.89 22.14 4.97
CA GLU A 152 9.09 21.88 5.78
C GLU A 152 9.25 20.38 6.09
N THR A 153 8.25 19.55 5.75
CA THR A 153 8.31 18.11 6.04
C THR A 153 9.39 17.44 5.20
N VAL A 154 10.41 16.94 5.87
CA VAL A 154 11.41 16.10 5.23
C VAL A 154 10.80 14.75 4.92
N VAL A 155 10.88 14.33 3.65
CA VAL A 155 10.41 13.02 3.21
C VAL A 155 11.59 12.05 3.23
N ASP A 156 11.51 11.06 4.11
CA ASP A 156 12.49 9.99 4.26
C ASP A 156 11.86 8.67 3.81
N ILE A 157 12.17 8.25 2.59
CA ILE A 157 11.54 7.07 1.98
C ILE A 157 12.22 5.77 2.41
N ALA A 158 13.50 5.78 2.75
CA ALA A 158 14.23 4.55 3.04
C ALA A 158 15.21 4.63 4.22
N GLY A 159 15.24 5.73 4.93
CA GLY A 159 16.28 5.97 5.93
C GLY A 159 17.65 6.18 5.33
N GLU A 160 17.68 6.52 4.07
CA GLU A 160 18.90 6.67 3.29
C GLU A 160 19.35 8.14 3.28
N THR A 161 20.65 8.33 3.25
CA THR A 161 21.19 9.67 2.95
C THR A 161 20.74 10.07 1.53
N PRO A 162 20.70 11.39 1.21
CA PRO A 162 20.42 11.85 -0.15
C PRO A 162 21.32 11.18 -1.22
N GLU A 163 22.53 10.81 -0.85
CA GLU A 163 23.47 10.09 -1.73
C GLU A 163 23.06 8.62 -1.94
N ALA A 164 22.67 7.92 -0.88
CA ALA A 164 22.20 6.55 -0.95
C ALA A 164 20.90 6.47 -1.76
N PHE A 165 20.00 7.44 -1.60
CA PHE A 165 18.78 7.56 -2.41
C PHE A 165 19.10 7.76 -3.90
N ARG A 166 20.08 8.60 -4.24
CA ARG A 166 20.52 8.80 -5.64
C ARG A 166 21.15 7.54 -6.21
N SER A 167 21.95 6.81 -5.44
CA SER A 167 22.58 5.56 -5.90
C SER A 167 21.55 4.44 -6.10
N GLN A 168 20.54 4.32 -5.22
CA GLN A 168 19.44 3.37 -5.41
C GLN A 168 18.53 3.78 -6.58
N GLN A 169 18.29 5.06 -6.78
CA GLN A 169 17.56 5.55 -7.94
C GLN A 169 18.29 5.24 -9.24
N HIS A 170 19.63 5.32 -9.24
CA HIS A 170 20.46 4.92 -10.37
C HIS A 170 20.38 3.40 -10.63
N LEU A 171 20.45 2.58 -9.60
CA LEU A 171 20.26 1.13 -9.68
C LEU A 171 18.85 0.74 -10.13
N ASN A 172 17.83 1.41 -9.61
CA ASN A 172 16.43 1.19 -10.00
C ASN A 172 16.19 1.61 -11.47
N ASN A 173 16.81 2.66 -11.94
CA ASN A 173 16.75 3.08 -13.34
C ASN A 173 17.48 2.12 -14.28
N LEU A 174 18.55 1.47 -13.82
CA LEU A 174 19.26 0.44 -14.59
C LEU A 174 18.48 -0.89 -14.63
N VAL A 175 17.70 -1.19 -13.59
CA VAL A 175 16.96 -2.46 -13.46
C VAL A 175 15.55 -2.37 -14.03
N ARG A 176 14.94 -1.17 -14.08
CA ARG A 176 13.56 -0.97 -14.59
C ARG A 176 13.27 0.44 -15.07
N PRO A 177 13.22 0.70 -16.39
CA PRO A 177 12.73 1.96 -16.94
C PRO A 177 11.22 2.23 -16.63
N ASP A 178 10.45 1.20 -16.26
CA ASP A 178 8.98 1.16 -16.18
C ASP A 178 8.43 0.71 -14.82
N ASN A 179 9.15 0.96 -13.73
CA ASN A 179 8.81 0.48 -12.39
C ASN A 179 7.65 1.29 -11.75
N PHE A 180 6.42 1.02 -12.16
CA PHE A 180 5.20 1.68 -11.67
C PHE A 180 5.04 1.57 -10.12
N GLY A 181 5.51 0.48 -9.51
CA GLY A 181 5.35 0.25 -8.07
C GLY A 181 6.28 1.11 -7.19
N ASN A 182 7.50 1.42 -7.67
CA ASN A 182 8.46 2.23 -6.91
C ASN A 182 8.35 3.72 -7.20
N GLN A 183 7.70 4.10 -8.30
CA GLN A 183 7.53 5.51 -8.68
C GLN A 183 6.58 6.25 -7.74
N SER A 184 5.54 5.59 -7.22
CA SER A 184 4.60 6.25 -6.31
C SER A 184 5.25 6.61 -4.97
N ALA A 185 6.06 5.72 -4.38
CA ALA A 185 6.79 6.05 -3.16
C ALA A 185 7.91 7.08 -3.41
N SER A 186 8.59 7.02 -4.55
CA SER A 186 9.63 7.97 -4.92
C SER A 186 9.10 9.32 -5.42
N ALA A 187 7.83 9.41 -5.79
CA ALA A 187 7.20 10.67 -6.18
C ALA A 187 6.83 11.54 -4.97
N ILE A 188 6.61 10.91 -3.81
CA ILE A 188 6.28 11.63 -2.58
C ILE A 188 7.51 12.47 -2.18
N GLY A 189 7.29 13.79 -2.01
CA GLY A 189 8.36 14.74 -1.73
C GLY A 189 9.03 15.34 -2.97
N ARG A 190 8.64 14.97 -4.19
CA ARG A 190 8.98 15.73 -5.40
C ARG A 190 8.11 16.96 -5.52
N VAL A 191 8.61 17.95 -6.27
CA VAL A 191 7.79 19.10 -6.65
C VAL A 191 6.51 18.60 -7.32
N GLY A 192 5.37 19.09 -6.86
CA GLY A 192 4.07 18.70 -7.40
C GLY A 192 3.40 17.48 -6.74
N PHE A 193 4.06 16.83 -5.78
CA PHE A 193 3.47 15.71 -5.04
C PHE A 193 3.45 15.96 -3.53
N GLY A 194 2.36 15.56 -2.89
CA GLY A 194 2.17 15.51 -1.45
C GLY A 194 1.59 14.15 -1.02
N PHE A 195 1.16 14.07 0.21
CA PHE A 195 0.56 12.87 0.77
C PHE A 195 -0.67 13.21 1.62
N GLY A 196 -1.76 12.51 1.33
CA GLY A 196 -3.00 12.57 2.08
C GLY A 196 -3.08 11.49 3.16
N LEU A 197 -4.28 11.12 3.55
CA LEU A 197 -4.49 10.00 4.48
C LEU A 197 -4.68 8.71 3.66
N GLY A 198 -3.56 8.07 3.32
CA GLY A 198 -3.51 6.84 2.52
C GLY A 198 -3.39 7.05 1.01
N PHE A 199 -3.14 8.27 0.54
CA PHE A 199 -3.05 8.59 -0.89
C PHE A 199 -1.82 9.47 -1.18
N GLY A 200 -1.15 9.22 -2.30
CA GLY A 200 -0.34 10.24 -2.96
C GLY A 200 -1.26 11.33 -3.53
N VAL A 201 -0.92 12.57 -3.32
CA VAL A 201 -1.73 13.73 -3.74
C VAL A 201 -0.94 14.57 -4.74
N VAL A 202 -1.51 14.79 -5.91
CA VAL A 202 -0.97 15.74 -6.87
C VAL A 202 -1.30 17.16 -6.38
N THR A 203 -0.27 17.94 -6.06
CA THR A 203 -0.41 19.33 -5.57
C THR A 203 -0.21 20.35 -6.67
N ASP A 204 0.54 19.99 -7.72
CA ASP A 204 0.74 20.81 -8.92
C ASP A 204 0.83 19.89 -10.15
N SER A 205 -0.22 19.89 -10.97
CA SER A 205 -0.28 19.09 -12.18
C SER A 205 0.73 19.55 -13.26
N ALA A 206 1.12 20.82 -13.27
CA ALA A 206 2.09 21.34 -14.22
C ALA A 206 3.52 20.85 -13.89
N ALA A 207 3.81 20.56 -12.64
CA ALA A 207 5.12 20.08 -12.22
C ALA A 207 5.37 18.59 -12.50
N ILE A 208 4.33 17.84 -12.81
CA ILE A 208 4.43 16.38 -13.05
C ILE A 208 4.35 16.01 -14.55
N GLY A 209 4.18 16.99 -15.44
CA GLY A 209 4.31 16.88 -16.90
C GLY A 209 3.13 16.26 -17.57
#